data_2283aa51070058e2cd19424f0669a640
#
_entry.id   2283aa51070058e2cd19424f0669a640
#
_cell.length_a   1.000
_cell.length_b   1.000
_cell.length_c   1.000
_cell.angle_alpha   90.00
_cell.angle_beta   90.00
_cell.angle_gamma   90.00
#
_symmetry.space_group_name_H-M   'P 1'
#
loop_
_entity.id
_entity.type
_entity.pdbx_description
1 polymer ?
#
loop_
_entity_poly.entity_id
_entity_poly.type
_entity_poly.pdbx_seq_one_letter_code
_entity_poly.pdbx_strand_id
1 'polypeptide(L)'
;AVSNGYTSILIPDAVVIADNIVNYDIHFRQPGFVEPPIISSLVDVPDDQGRHLDMTWLPGDAQDFGDFTQYSIWRKITNLPNGSPELWHYIASENFIENTDSYDQIVPTLIDANADTIHFSTFMVTAHTDDPYIFFDSPPYSGFSVDNLSPEAPENLSVSNSTIEDEMYNVELSWSNPVDEDFAYHNVYRNDINSEDGTFIFQTIESSFVDVVYEWGNFEYWVTAVDHNGNESNASEIAGIELSVEQEIIPKEFALHQNYPN
;
A
#
# COMPACT_ATOMS: atom_id res chain seq x y z
N ALA A 1 -32.05 35.31 -3.11
CA ALA A 1 -32.16 36.77 -3.03
C ALA A 1 -30.77 37.34 -3.15
N VAL A 2 -30.60 38.38 -3.97
CA VAL A 2 -29.31 39.08 -4.07
C VAL A 2 -29.39 40.27 -3.12
N SER A 3 -28.51 40.38 -2.19
CA SER A 3 -28.36 41.54 -1.31
C SER A 3 -26.90 41.93 -1.27
N ASN A 4 -26.58 43.18 -1.53
CA ASN A 4 -25.26 43.78 -1.46
C ASN A 4 -24.17 43.10 -2.28
N GLY A 5 -24.48 42.60 -3.45
CA GLY A 5 -23.48 41.99 -4.32
C GLY A 5 -23.09 40.55 -4.00
N TYR A 6 -23.74 39.91 -3.07
CA TYR A 6 -23.53 38.48 -2.74
C TYR A 6 -24.61 37.62 -3.42
N THR A 7 -24.22 36.42 -3.84
CA THR A 7 -25.14 35.39 -4.34
C THR A 7 -25.49 34.43 -3.22
N SER A 8 -26.78 34.34 -2.85
CA SER A 8 -27.20 33.33 -1.87
C SER A 8 -27.45 31.99 -2.54
N ILE A 9 -26.96 30.91 -1.96
CA ILE A 9 -27.34 29.55 -2.33
C ILE A 9 -28.46 29.12 -1.40
N LEU A 10 -29.62 28.75 -1.99
CA LEU A 10 -30.71 28.13 -1.24
C LEU A 10 -30.35 26.64 -1.06
N ILE A 11 -30.19 26.19 0.18
CA ILE A 11 -30.10 24.77 0.51
C ILE A 11 -31.53 24.29 0.75
N PRO A 12 -32.12 23.53 -0.16
CA PRO A 12 -33.45 22.96 0.07
C PRO A 12 -33.29 21.80 1.06
N ASP A 13 -34.23 21.69 2.03
CA ASP A 13 -34.40 20.55 2.93
C ASP A 13 -33.29 20.34 3.96
N ALA A 14 -33.08 21.35 4.83
CA ALA A 14 -32.33 21.14 6.08
C ALA A 14 -33.08 20.14 6.97
N VAL A 15 -32.61 18.89 7.04
CA VAL A 15 -33.15 17.88 7.95
C VAL A 15 -32.55 18.10 9.33
N VAL A 16 -33.32 18.57 10.28
CA VAL A 16 -32.97 18.58 11.69
C VAL A 16 -33.18 17.18 12.23
N ILE A 17 -32.11 16.42 12.41
CA ILE A 17 -32.16 15.17 13.17
C ILE A 17 -32.11 15.55 14.66
N ALA A 18 -33.07 15.05 15.43
CA ALA A 18 -33.18 15.34 16.86
C ALA A 18 -31.82 15.20 17.56
N ASP A 19 -31.44 16.24 18.31
CA ASP A 19 -30.22 16.37 19.11
C ASP A 19 -28.88 16.62 18.36
N ASN A 20 -28.89 16.77 17.04
CA ASN A 20 -27.74 17.26 16.29
C ASN A 20 -28.11 18.52 15.51
N ILE A 21 -27.53 19.65 15.91
CA ILE A 21 -27.59 20.88 15.10
C ILE A 21 -26.62 20.63 13.92
N VAL A 22 -27.18 20.31 12.76
CA VAL A 22 -26.39 20.36 11.53
C VAL A 22 -26.29 21.84 11.15
N ASN A 23 -25.16 22.46 11.44
CA ASN A 23 -24.87 23.81 10.99
C ASN A 23 -24.67 23.74 9.47
N TYR A 24 -25.66 24.22 8.73
CA TYR A 24 -25.47 24.54 7.31
C TYR A 24 -24.88 25.94 7.25
N ASP A 25 -23.58 26.04 6.97
CA ASP A 25 -22.98 27.32 6.65
C ASP A 25 -23.56 27.81 5.32
N ILE A 26 -24.32 28.90 5.39
CA ILE A 26 -24.84 29.56 4.19
C ILE A 26 -23.73 30.42 3.61
N HIS A 27 -23.11 29.90 2.55
CA HIS A 27 -21.99 30.53 1.91
C HIS A 27 -22.43 31.69 1.00
N PHE A 28 -21.91 32.86 1.28
CA PHE A 28 -22.04 34.01 0.37
C PHE A 28 -20.74 34.18 -0.40
N ARG A 29 -20.77 33.99 -1.71
CA ARG A 29 -19.65 34.39 -2.56
C ARG A 29 -19.77 35.85 -2.92
N GLN A 30 -18.71 36.61 -2.72
CA GLN A 30 -18.63 37.96 -3.27
C GLN A 30 -18.53 37.85 -4.81
N PRO A 31 -19.36 38.57 -5.57
CA PRO A 31 -19.30 38.52 -7.03
C PRO A 31 -18.01 39.18 -7.53
N GLY A 32 -17.20 38.41 -8.21
CA GLY A 32 -16.17 38.88 -9.12
C GLY A 32 -14.78 39.02 -8.53
N PHE A 33 -13.86 38.30 -9.13
CA PHE A 33 -12.43 38.56 -9.20
C PHE A 33 -11.51 38.06 -8.08
N VAL A 34 -11.94 37.17 -7.17
CA VAL A 34 -11.00 36.43 -6.31
C VAL A 34 -10.87 35.04 -6.89
N GLU A 35 -9.72 34.70 -7.40
CA GLU A 35 -9.41 33.34 -7.76
C GLU A 35 -9.33 32.50 -6.47
N PRO A 36 -10.15 31.44 -6.35
CA PRO A 36 -10.08 30.56 -5.19
C PRO A 36 -8.76 29.80 -5.20
N PRO A 37 -8.40 29.13 -4.07
CA PRO A 37 -7.27 28.23 -4.08
C PRO A 37 -7.48 27.15 -5.15
N ILE A 38 -6.39 26.64 -5.72
CA ILE A 38 -6.44 25.64 -6.78
C ILE A 38 -5.53 24.48 -6.40
N ILE A 39 -6.06 23.27 -6.29
CA ILE A 39 -5.26 22.08 -6.15
C ILE A 39 -4.49 21.88 -7.47
N SER A 40 -3.18 22.05 -7.43
CA SER A 40 -2.30 21.99 -8.60
C SER A 40 -1.74 20.58 -8.82
N SER A 41 -1.62 19.80 -7.75
CA SER A 41 -1.12 18.42 -7.77
C SER A 41 -1.81 17.58 -6.72
N LEU A 42 -2.06 16.31 -7.04
CA LEU A 42 -2.56 15.30 -6.11
C LEU A 42 -2.03 13.95 -6.62
N VAL A 43 -0.89 13.55 -6.09
CA VAL A 43 -0.13 12.38 -6.54
C VAL A 43 0.05 11.38 -5.42
N ASP A 44 0.29 10.14 -5.78
CA ASP A 44 0.61 9.10 -4.84
C ASP A 44 1.90 9.41 -4.05
N VAL A 45 1.92 9.04 -2.77
CA VAL A 45 3.15 9.14 -1.96
C VAL A 45 4.03 7.94 -2.31
N PRO A 46 5.23 8.16 -2.86
CA PRO A 46 6.08 7.05 -3.26
C PRO A 46 6.63 6.29 -2.03
N ASP A 47 6.88 5.00 -2.19
CA ASP A 47 7.48 4.12 -1.19
C ASP A 47 6.73 4.13 0.16
N ASP A 48 5.40 4.11 0.12
CA ASP A 48 4.55 4.02 1.30
C ASP A 48 3.60 2.80 1.25
N GLN A 49 2.96 2.52 2.37
CA GLN A 49 1.96 1.45 2.54
C GLN A 49 0.58 1.85 1.97
N GLY A 50 0.56 2.81 1.02
CA GLY A 50 -0.65 3.31 0.39
C GLY A 50 -1.51 4.19 1.30
N ARG A 51 -2.73 4.48 0.81
CA ARG A 51 -3.75 5.31 1.47
C ARG A 51 -3.37 6.75 1.73
N HIS A 52 -2.33 7.25 1.06
CA HIS A 52 -1.88 8.63 1.16
C HIS A 52 -1.68 9.23 -0.23
N LEU A 53 -2.00 10.53 -0.33
CA LEU A 53 -1.69 11.35 -1.49
C LEU A 53 -0.95 12.60 -1.03
N ASP A 54 0.04 12.99 -1.79
CA ASP A 54 0.71 14.28 -1.66
C ASP A 54 -0.07 15.31 -2.45
N MET A 55 -0.66 16.27 -1.73
CA MET A 55 -1.49 17.32 -2.30
C MET A 55 -0.77 18.66 -2.22
N THR A 56 -0.62 19.28 -3.39
CA THR A 56 -0.13 20.66 -3.50
C THR A 56 -1.26 21.56 -3.97
N TRP A 57 -1.42 22.74 -3.35
CA TRP A 57 -2.35 23.76 -3.83
C TRP A 57 -1.71 25.15 -3.87
N LEU A 58 -2.22 25.96 -4.78
CA LEU A 58 -1.89 27.36 -4.94
C LEU A 58 -2.95 28.21 -4.21
N PRO A 59 -2.54 29.25 -3.49
CA PRO A 59 -3.47 30.07 -2.70
C PRO A 59 -4.50 30.86 -3.55
N GLY A 60 -4.27 31.05 -4.83
CA GLY A 60 -5.05 31.94 -5.69
C GLY A 60 -4.88 33.41 -5.31
N ASP A 61 -5.78 34.28 -5.77
CA ASP A 61 -5.83 35.70 -5.39
C ASP A 61 -6.31 35.93 -3.96
N ALA A 62 -6.62 34.84 -3.30
CA ALA A 62 -7.07 34.82 -1.93
C ALA A 62 -6.09 35.55 -0.99
N GLN A 63 -4.80 35.50 -1.27
CA GLN A 63 -3.76 36.20 -0.49
C GLN A 63 -3.91 37.72 -0.48
N ASP A 64 -4.49 38.31 -1.51
CA ASP A 64 -4.60 39.74 -1.65
C ASP A 64 -5.77 40.36 -0.84
N PHE A 65 -6.63 39.50 -0.28
CA PHE A 65 -7.81 39.93 0.48
C PHE A 65 -7.51 40.34 1.94
N GLY A 66 -6.31 40.10 2.42
CA GLY A 66 -5.81 40.70 3.67
C GLY A 66 -6.30 40.06 4.99
N ASP A 67 -7.35 39.25 4.96
CA ASP A 67 -8.02 38.74 6.17
C ASP A 67 -8.07 37.19 6.21
N PHE A 68 -7.13 36.55 5.50
CA PHE A 68 -7.05 35.09 5.49
C PHE A 68 -6.47 34.54 6.78
N THR A 69 -7.09 33.48 7.29
CA THR A 69 -6.71 32.86 8.55
C THR A 69 -6.14 31.47 8.38
N GLN A 70 -6.77 30.64 7.56
CA GLN A 70 -6.39 29.23 7.38
C GLN A 70 -7.02 28.63 6.13
N TYR A 71 -6.51 27.47 5.72
CA TYR A 71 -7.12 26.55 4.77
C TYR A 71 -7.73 25.36 5.49
N SER A 72 -8.86 24.86 5.01
CA SER A 72 -9.41 23.56 5.39
C SER A 72 -9.39 22.62 4.20
N ILE A 73 -9.02 21.37 4.45
CA ILE A 73 -8.97 20.31 3.46
C ILE A 73 -10.13 19.36 3.69
N TRP A 74 -10.87 19.08 2.62
CA TRP A 74 -12.05 18.25 2.65
C TRP A 74 -11.91 17.10 1.66
N ARG A 75 -12.38 15.92 2.04
CA ARG A 75 -12.52 14.76 1.16
C ARG A 75 -13.99 14.46 0.92
N LYS A 76 -14.38 14.29 -0.34
CA LYS A 76 -15.75 13.94 -0.73
C LYS A 76 -16.13 12.57 -0.18
N ILE A 77 -17.31 12.46 0.43
CA ILE A 77 -17.88 11.20 0.87
C ILE A 77 -18.51 10.52 -0.35
N THR A 78 -18.02 9.33 -0.67
CA THR A 78 -18.55 8.47 -1.74
C THR A 78 -19.48 7.40 -1.15
N ASN A 79 -20.17 6.65 -2.00
CA ASN A 79 -21.09 5.57 -1.62
C ASN A 79 -22.33 6.01 -0.84
N LEU A 80 -22.77 7.23 -1.07
CA LEU A 80 -24.05 7.71 -0.56
C LEU A 80 -25.21 7.14 -1.38
N PRO A 81 -26.40 6.94 -0.77
CA PRO A 81 -27.60 6.55 -1.51
C PRO A 81 -27.90 7.54 -2.64
N ASN A 82 -28.48 7.04 -3.74
CA ASN A 82 -28.86 7.89 -4.86
C ASN A 82 -29.77 9.04 -4.42
N GLY A 83 -29.44 10.26 -4.85
CA GLY A 83 -30.16 11.47 -4.48
C GLY A 83 -29.74 12.12 -3.17
N SER A 84 -28.72 11.59 -2.49
CA SER A 84 -28.10 12.25 -1.34
C SER A 84 -27.36 13.52 -1.79
N PRO A 85 -27.34 14.57 -0.95
CA PRO A 85 -26.50 15.74 -1.22
C PRO A 85 -25.01 15.33 -1.22
N GLU A 86 -24.17 16.11 -1.88
CA GLU A 86 -22.72 15.94 -1.77
C GLU A 86 -22.30 16.28 -0.33
N LEU A 87 -21.60 15.32 0.29
CA LEU A 87 -21.07 15.48 1.65
C LEU A 87 -19.55 15.47 1.60
N TRP A 88 -18.96 16.28 2.46
CA TRP A 88 -17.53 16.43 2.59
C TRP A 88 -17.09 16.12 4.02
N HIS A 89 -16.02 15.34 4.13
CA HIS A 89 -15.41 15.02 5.40
C HIS A 89 -14.20 15.92 5.60
N TYR A 90 -14.15 16.62 6.72
CA TYR A 90 -13.00 17.42 7.13
C TYR A 90 -11.79 16.52 7.40
N ILE A 91 -10.66 16.85 6.80
CA ILE A 91 -9.41 16.08 6.92
C ILE A 91 -8.41 16.83 7.79
N ALA A 92 -8.07 18.06 7.42
CA ALA A 92 -7.04 18.84 8.10
C ALA A 92 -7.25 20.34 7.86
N SER A 93 -6.49 21.14 8.58
CA SER A 93 -6.35 22.58 8.31
C SER A 93 -4.87 22.96 8.28
N GLU A 94 -4.55 23.93 7.46
CA GLU A 94 -3.24 24.55 7.36
C GLU A 94 -3.37 26.05 7.60
N ASN A 95 -2.45 26.62 8.37
CA ASN A 95 -2.47 28.05 8.64
C ASN A 95 -2.03 28.83 7.40
N PHE A 96 -2.63 29.99 7.20
CA PHE A 96 -2.17 30.92 6.19
C PHE A 96 -0.75 31.41 6.49
N ILE A 97 0.12 31.37 5.47
CA ILE A 97 1.50 31.88 5.53
C ILE A 97 1.64 32.94 4.45
N GLU A 98 1.96 34.14 4.88
CA GLU A 98 2.13 35.29 3.97
C GLU A 98 3.31 35.06 3.01
N ASN A 99 3.12 35.42 1.74
CA ASN A 99 4.11 35.29 0.65
C ASN A 99 4.53 33.82 0.37
N THR A 100 3.62 32.89 0.53
CA THR A 100 3.80 31.49 0.15
C THR A 100 3.18 31.23 -1.21
N ASP A 101 3.97 30.70 -2.14
CA ASP A 101 3.50 30.43 -3.51
C ASP A 101 2.67 29.15 -3.60
N SER A 102 2.92 28.18 -2.72
CA SER A 102 2.21 26.90 -2.66
C SER A 102 2.20 26.30 -1.25
N TYR A 103 1.27 25.41 -1.02
CA TYR A 103 1.15 24.60 0.19
C TYR A 103 1.17 23.13 -0.18
N ASP A 104 1.73 22.29 0.70
CA ASP A 104 1.80 20.84 0.52
C ASP A 104 1.26 20.15 1.77
N GLN A 105 0.45 19.10 1.56
CA GLN A 105 -0.12 18.31 2.65
C GLN A 105 -0.33 16.86 2.22
N ILE A 106 0.11 15.93 3.04
CA ILE A 106 -0.26 14.52 2.87
C ILE A 106 -1.69 14.32 3.37
N VAL A 107 -2.53 13.79 2.49
CA VAL A 107 -3.96 13.55 2.77
C VAL A 107 -4.33 12.08 2.64
N PRO A 108 -5.15 11.54 3.58
CA PRO A 108 -5.50 10.14 3.57
C PRO A 108 -6.59 9.83 2.53
N THR A 109 -6.44 8.72 1.84
CA THR A 109 -7.49 8.09 1.04
C THR A 109 -8.22 7.00 1.85
N LEU A 110 -9.21 6.33 1.26
CA LEU A 110 -9.94 5.23 1.90
C LEU A 110 -9.49 3.87 1.40
N ILE A 111 -9.13 3.80 0.13
CA ILE A 111 -8.83 2.57 -0.58
C ILE A 111 -7.76 2.89 -1.62
N ASP A 112 -6.78 2.02 -1.75
CA ASP A 112 -5.75 2.09 -2.78
C ASP A 112 -6.26 1.57 -4.12
N ALA A 113 -5.68 2.06 -5.18
CA ALA A 113 -5.80 1.45 -6.48
C ALA A 113 -5.00 0.13 -6.52
N ASN A 114 -5.50 -0.83 -7.25
CA ASN A 114 -4.80 -2.08 -7.53
C ASN A 114 -4.82 -2.37 -9.04
N ALA A 115 -4.24 -3.51 -9.45
CA ALA A 115 -4.14 -3.88 -10.85
C ALA A 115 -5.49 -3.94 -11.59
N ASP A 116 -6.58 -4.21 -10.89
CA ASP A 116 -7.91 -4.41 -11.47
C ASP A 116 -8.78 -3.15 -11.41
N THR A 117 -8.58 -2.28 -10.40
CA THR A 117 -9.50 -1.17 -10.13
C THR A 117 -8.77 0.05 -9.58
N ILE A 118 -9.10 1.21 -10.16
CA ILE A 118 -8.64 2.50 -9.66
C ILE A 118 -9.74 3.12 -8.78
N HIS A 119 -9.42 3.44 -7.54
CA HIS A 119 -10.30 4.08 -6.57
C HIS A 119 -9.92 5.55 -6.40
N PHE A 120 -10.68 6.45 -7.02
CA PHE A 120 -10.43 7.88 -6.89
C PHE A 120 -10.96 8.43 -5.57
N SER A 121 -10.12 9.21 -4.89
CA SER A 121 -10.48 10.11 -3.80
C SER A 121 -10.53 11.54 -4.32
N THR A 122 -11.60 12.27 -3.99
CA THR A 122 -11.80 13.65 -4.45
C THR A 122 -11.66 14.60 -3.28
N PHE A 123 -10.88 15.64 -3.45
CA PHE A 123 -10.58 16.64 -2.43
C PHE A 123 -10.95 18.03 -2.87
N MET A 124 -11.11 18.91 -1.89
CA MET A 124 -11.37 20.33 -2.03
C MET A 124 -10.62 21.08 -0.92
N VAL A 125 -10.09 22.24 -1.23
CA VAL A 125 -9.48 23.16 -0.29
C VAL A 125 -10.35 24.39 -0.15
N THR A 126 -10.63 24.79 1.08
CA THR A 126 -11.38 26.01 1.41
C THR A 126 -10.46 27.00 2.09
N ALA A 127 -10.31 28.18 1.53
CA ALA A 127 -9.64 29.32 2.16
C ALA A 127 -10.62 30.10 3.04
N HIS A 128 -10.33 30.24 4.32
CA HIS A 128 -11.16 30.95 5.29
C HIS A 128 -10.64 32.35 5.56
N THR A 129 -11.58 33.28 5.83
CA THR A 129 -11.26 34.62 6.31
C THR A 129 -11.60 34.74 7.79
N ASP A 130 -11.33 35.90 8.40
CA ASP A 130 -11.77 36.24 9.76
C ASP A 130 -13.31 36.39 9.86
N ASP A 131 -13.99 36.63 8.72
CA ASP A 131 -15.45 36.55 8.64
C ASP A 131 -15.88 35.11 8.28
N PRO A 132 -16.53 34.38 9.20
CA PRO A 132 -16.93 33.00 8.96
C PRO A 132 -17.93 32.80 7.80
N TYR A 133 -18.51 33.87 7.28
CA TYR A 133 -19.41 33.85 6.13
C TYR A 133 -18.73 34.12 4.80
N ILE A 134 -17.42 34.41 4.83
CA ILE A 134 -16.62 34.67 3.62
C ILE A 134 -15.51 33.62 3.56
N PHE A 135 -15.58 32.76 2.54
CA PHE A 135 -14.58 31.75 2.25
C PHE A 135 -14.60 31.38 0.76
N PHE A 136 -13.57 30.72 0.30
CA PHE A 136 -13.35 30.41 -1.10
C PHE A 136 -12.98 28.93 -1.26
N ASP A 137 -13.85 28.20 -1.96
CA ASP A 137 -13.64 26.78 -2.25
C ASP A 137 -12.87 26.59 -3.56
N SER A 138 -11.86 25.74 -3.56
CA SER A 138 -11.23 25.28 -4.78
C SER A 138 -12.20 24.46 -5.63
N PRO A 139 -11.98 24.37 -6.94
CA PRO A 139 -12.56 23.29 -7.71
C PRO A 139 -12.13 21.94 -7.12
N PRO A 140 -13.05 20.95 -7.06
CA PRO A 140 -12.67 19.60 -6.62
C PRO A 140 -11.63 18.98 -7.54
N TYR A 141 -10.69 18.27 -6.97
CA TYR A 141 -9.63 17.55 -7.68
C TYR A 141 -9.57 16.10 -7.20
N SER A 142 -9.30 15.16 -8.11
CA SER A 142 -9.31 13.73 -7.81
C SER A 142 -7.96 13.11 -8.10
N GLY A 143 -7.51 12.24 -7.18
CA GLY A 143 -6.33 11.40 -7.30
C GLY A 143 -6.60 10.01 -6.76
N PHE A 144 -5.65 9.12 -6.89
CA PHE A 144 -5.70 7.78 -6.32
C PHE A 144 -4.35 7.44 -5.70
N SER A 145 -4.37 6.71 -4.61
CA SER A 145 -3.19 6.17 -3.92
C SER A 145 -2.93 4.73 -4.34
N VAL A 146 -1.69 4.33 -4.24
CA VAL A 146 -1.20 2.98 -4.54
C VAL A 146 -0.32 2.56 -3.36
N ASP A 147 -0.48 1.35 -2.90
CA ASP A 147 0.50 0.72 -2.05
C ASP A 147 1.65 0.24 -2.93
N ASN A 148 2.82 0.81 -2.74
CA ASN A 148 4.01 0.54 -3.54
C ASN A 148 5.24 0.18 -2.71
N LEU A 149 5.04 -0.10 -1.42
CA LEU A 149 6.07 -0.59 -0.52
C LEU A 149 5.95 -2.10 -0.36
N SER A 150 6.90 -2.84 -0.90
CA SER A 150 6.94 -4.29 -0.73
C SER A 150 7.31 -4.68 0.72
N PRO A 151 6.87 -5.86 1.20
CA PRO A 151 7.26 -6.39 2.50
C PRO A 151 8.78 -6.55 2.64
N GLU A 152 9.25 -6.67 3.87
CA GLU A 152 10.63 -7.09 4.12
C GLU A 152 10.87 -8.53 3.62
N ALA A 153 12.10 -8.79 3.18
CA ALA A 153 12.50 -10.12 2.73
C ALA A 153 12.42 -11.12 3.90
N PRO A 154 11.94 -12.36 3.65
CA PRO A 154 11.99 -13.41 4.66
C PRO A 154 13.41 -13.67 5.14
N GLU A 155 13.57 -13.88 6.44
CA GLU A 155 14.88 -14.09 7.07
C GLU A 155 15.07 -15.52 7.56
N ASN A 156 16.33 -15.88 7.90
CA ASN A 156 16.70 -17.14 8.52
C ASN A 156 16.27 -18.38 7.71
N LEU A 157 16.30 -18.29 6.37
CA LEU A 157 16.02 -19.45 5.54
C LEU A 157 17.00 -20.56 5.86
N SER A 158 16.48 -21.69 6.23
CA SER A 158 17.23 -22.92 6.46
C SER A 158 16.72 -24.05 5.58
N VAL A 159 17.62 -24.94 5.15
CA VAL A 159 17.31 -26.08 4.33
C VAL A 159 17.94 -27.34 4.92
N SER A 160 17.16 -28.41 4.95
CA SER A 160 17.62 -29.75 5.35
C SER A 160 16.98 -30.79 4.46
N ASN A 161 17.55 -31.98 4.38
CA ASN A 161 16.98 -33.06 3.59
C ASN A 161 16.83 -34.35 4.38
N SER A 162 15.86 -35.16 3.98
CA SER A 162 15.71 -36.55 4.37
C SER A 162 15.47 -37.42 3.14
N THR A 163 16.09 -38.58 3.08
CA THR A 163 15.84 -39.58 2.04
C THR A 163 14.57 -40.35 2.38
N ILE A 164 13.64 -40.48 1.42
CA ILE A 164 12.41 -41.24 1.64
C ILE A 164 12.59 -42.68 1.22
N GLU A 165 12.76 -42.95 -0.06
CA GLU A 165 13.04 -44.25 -0.70
C GLU A 165 13.46 -44.00 -2.16
N ASP A 166 14.25 -44.90 -2.74
CA ASP A 166 14.58 -44.96 -4.18
C ASP A 166 14.88 -43.60 -4.85
N GLU A 167 15.93 -42.90 -4.36
CA GLU A 167 16.42 -41.64 -4.91
C GLU A 167 15.42 -40.45 -4.79
N MET A 168 14.43 -40.55 -3.91
CA MET A 168 13.50 -39.48 -3.62
C MET A 168 13.91 -38.78 -2.30
N TYR A 169 13.98 -37.45 -2.34
CA TYR A 169 14.41 -36.60 -1.23
C TYR A 169 13.30 -35.64 -0.83
N ASN A 170 13.02 -35.53 0.47
CA ASN A 170 12.31 -34.38 1.03
C ASN A 170 13.34 -33.31 1.36
N VAL A 171 13.21 -32.15 0.75
CA VAL A 171 13.95 -30.95 1.10
C VAL A 171 13.03 -30.08 1.95
N GLU A 172 13.34 -30.00 3.23
CA GLU A 172 12.57 -29.23 4.20
C GLU A 172 13.15 -27.83 4.31
N LEU A 173 12.31 -26.82 4.03
CA LEU A 173 12.64 -25.41 4.15
C LEU A 173 11.89 -24.80 5.33
N SER A 174 12.54 -23.88 6.04
CA SER A 174 11.89 -23.05 7.04
C SER A 174 12.56 -21.68 7.10
N TRP A 175 11.76 -20.65 7.39
CA TRP A 175 12.18 -19.26 7.44
C TRP A 175 11.38 -18.46 8.48
N SER A 176 11.74 -17.21 8.70
CA SER A 176 10.97 -16.27 9.52
C SER A 176 10.08 -15.41 8.64
N ASN A 177 8.82 -15.21 9.05
CA ASN A 177 7.90 -14.31 8.37
C ASN A 177 8.37 -12.86 8.51
N PRO A 178 8.09 -12.00 7.53
CA PRO A 178 8.21 -10.56 7.70
C PRO A 178 7.23 -10.07 8.78
N VAL A 179 7.49 -8.89 9.32
CA VAL A 179 6.69 -8.30 10.40
C VAL A 179 5.58 -7.40 9.85
N ASP A 180 5.52 -7.23 8.52
CA ASP A 180 4.59 -6.34 7.83
C ASP A 180 3.13 -6.76 8.05
N GLU A 181 2.26 -5.79 8.39
CA GLU A 181 0.86 -6.03 8.71
C GLU A 181 0.02 -6.45 7.49
N ASP A 182 0.48 -6.11 6.30
CA ASP A 182 -0.16 -6.37 5.01
C ASP A 182 0.41 -7.59 4.27
N PHE A 183 1.33 -8.33 4.90
CA PHE A 183 1.84 -9.59 4.38
C PHE A 183 0.70 -10.56 4.00
N ALA A 184 0.75 -11.11 2.77
CA ALA A 184 -0.25 -12.04 2.27
C ALA A 184 0.27 -13.48 2.13
N TYR A 185 1.43 -13.69 1.49
CA TYR A 185 1.98 -15.01 1.25
C TYR A 185 3.46 -14.97 0.87
N HIS A 186 4.08 -16.16 0.85
CA HIS A 186 5.43 -16.37 0.35
C HIS A 186 5.44 -17.04 -1.01
N ASN A 187 6.38 -16.65 -1.86
CA ASN A 187 6.78 -17.41 -3.04
C ASN A 187 8.09 -18.16 -2.75
N VAL A 188 8.13 -19.44 -3.05
CA VAL A 188 9.30 -20.29 -2.90
C VAL A 188 9.89 -20.57 -4.27
N TYR A 189 11.18 -20.39 -4.39
CA TYR A 189 11.94 -20.58 -5.61
C TYR A 189 13.03 -21.62 -5.43
N ARG A 190 13.32 -22.35 -6.51
CA ARG A 190 14.41 -23.31 -6.56
C ARG A 190 15.24 -23.09 -7.84
N ASN A 191 16.53 -23.22 -7.71
CA ASN A 191 17.46 -23.29 -8.83
C ASN A 191 18.26 -24.58 -8.75
N ASP A 192 18.41 -25.29 -9.86
CA ASP A 192 19.48 -26.26 -10.06
C ASP A 192 20.75 -25.46 -10.37
N ILE A 193 21.84 -25.70 -9.64
CA ILE A 193 23.09 -24.94 -9.76
C ILE A 193 23.69 -24.96 -11.19
N ASN A 194 23.18 -25.82 -12.04
CA ASN A 194 23.54 -25.89 -13.46
C ASN A 194 22.58 -25.09 -14.37
N SER A 195 21.56 -24.46 -13.82
CA SER A 195 20.61 -23.60 -14.52
C SER A 195 20.96 -22.13 -14.29
N GLU A 196 20.75 -21.26 -15.26
CA GLU A 196 21.00 -19.83 -15.11
C GLU A 196 19.81 -19.10 -14.44
N ASP A 197 18.61 -19.69 -14.47
CA ASP A 197 17.37 -19.06 -13.98
C ASP A 197 16.70 -19.92 -12.89
N GLY A 198 16.39 -19.29 -11.78
CA GLY A 198 15.56 -19.91 -10.73
C GLY A 198 14.12 -20.09 -11.17
N THR A 199 13.49 -21.13 -10.68
CA THR A 199 12.12 -21.50 -11.01
C THR A 199 11.24 -21.31 -9.78
N PHE A 200 10.13 -20.57 -9.93
CA PHE A 200 9.04 -20.57 -8.95
C PHE A 200 8.48 -21.99 -8.81
N ILE A 201 8.40 -22.47 -7.56
CA ILE A 201 7.92 -23.83 -7.29
C ILE A 201 6.66 -23.88 -6.44
N PHE A 202 6.45 -22.93 -5.54
CA PHE A 202 5.30 -22.99 -4.64
C PHE A 202 4.96 -21.64 -4.01
N GLN A 203 3.68 -21.49 -3.64
CA GLN A 203 3.16 -20.34 -2.88
C GLN A 203 2.55 -20.83 -1.57
N THR A 204 2.84 -20.18 -0.45
CA THR A 204 2.36 -20.58 0.87
C THR A 204 2.20 -19.38 1.81
N ILE A 205 1.24 -19.50 2.75
CA ILE A 205 1.12 -18.58 3.89
C ILE A 205 1.93 -19.05 5.11
N GLU A 206 2.44 -20.29 5.05
CA GLU A 206 3.23 -20.87 6.13
C GLU A 206 4.69 -20.42 6.03
N SER A 207 5.42 -20.49 7.13
CA SER A 207 6.85 -20.21 7.19
C SER A 207 7.72 -21.44 6.95
N SER A 208 7.18 -22.43 6.27
CA SER A 208 7.86 -23.67 5.90
C SER A 208 7.28 -24.31 4.66
N PHE A 209 8.09 -25.09 3.97
CA PHE A 209 7.68 -25.85 2.79
C PHE A 209 8.52 -27.11 2.66
N VAL A 210 7.94 -28.18 2.12
CA VAL A 210 8.67 -29.43 1.80
C VAL A 210 8.62 -29.62 0.29
N ASP A 211 9.80 -29.57 -0.33
CA ASP A 211 9.97 -29.88 -1.75
C ASP A 211 10.37 -31.35 -1.90
N VAL A 212 9.68 -32.06 -2.78
CA VAL A 212 9.99 -33.46 -3.11
C VAL A 212 10.82 -33.51 -4.39
N VAL A 213 12.08 -33.82 -4.25
CA VAL A 213 13.06 -33.84 -5.36
C VAL A 213 13.38 -35.30 -5.72
N TYR A 214 13.28 -35.63 -7.01
CA TYR A 214 13.52 -36.96 -7.56
C TYR A 214 14.89 -37.11 -8.22
N GLU A 215 15.74 -36.10 -8.07
CA GLU A 215 17.04 -36.03 -8.71
C GLU A 215 18.11 -35.74 -7.64
N TRP A 216 19.28 -36.32 -7.84
CA TRP A 216 20.48 -35.92 -7.09
C TRP A 216 21.12 -34.72 -7.76
N GLY A 217 21.74 -33.84 -6.99
CA GLY A 217 22.38 -32.64 -7.49
C GLY A 217 22.53 -31.56 -6.43
N ASN A 218 22.94 -30.39 -6.86
CA ASN A 218 23.04 -29.21 -6.02
C ASN A 218 21.88 -28.28 -6.31
N PHE A 219 21.13 -27.93 -5.29
CA PHE A 219 19.99 -27.05 -5.38
C PHE A 219 20.17 -25.83 -4.48
N GLU A 220 19.66 -24.71 -4.95
CA GLU A 220 19.59 -23.47 -4.22
C GLU A 220 18.12 -23.05 -4.07
N TYR A 221 17.79 -22.56 -2.89
CA TYR A 221 16.44 -22.10 -2.57
C TYR A 221 16.48 -20.67 -2.07
N TRP A 222 15.45 -19.91 -2.40
CA TRP A 222 15.16 -18.62 -1.79
C TRP A 222 13.67 -18.41 -1.71
N VAL A 223 13.26 -17.49 -0.85
CA VAL A 223 11.87 -17.17 -0.57
C VAL A 223 11.69 -15.67 -0.67
N THR A 224 10.58 -15.22 -1.23
CA THR A 224 10.13 -13.84 -1.18
C THR A 224 8.83 -13.74 -0.40
N ALA A 225 8.50 -12.55 0.07
CA ALA A 225 7.21 -12.21 0.67
C ALA A 225 6.41 -11.34 -0.28
N VAL A 226 5.10 -11.51 -0.30
CA VAL A 226 4.18 -10.72 -1.12
C VAL A 226 3.07 -10.18 -0.24
N ASP A 227 2.69 -8.92 -0.40
CA ASP A 227 1.59 -8.27 0.30
C ASP A 227 0.23 -8.51 -0.37
N HIS A 228 -0.82 -7.93 0.22
CA HIS A 228 -2.18 -8.02 -0.33
C HIS A 228 -2.38 -7.23 -1.63
N ASN A 229 -1.49 -6.31 -1.96
CA ASN A 229 -1.52 -5.50 -3.19
C ASN A 229 -0.69 -6.11 -4.32
N GLY A 230 0.12 -7.12 -4.03
CA GLY A 230 0.94 -7.86 -4.97
C GLY A 230 2.37 -7.34 -5.08
N ASN A 231 2.83 -6.47 -4.16
CA ASN A 231 4.22 -6.05 -4.11
C ASN A 231 5.07 -7.19 -3.54
N GLU A 232 6.10 -7.59 -4.27
CA GLU A 232 6.99 -8.69 -3.92
C GLU A 232 8.31 -8.16 -3.38
N SER A 233 8.76 -8.71 -2.25
CA SER A 233 10.00 -8.35 -1.57
C SER A 233 11.24 -8.77 -2.36
N ASN A 234 12.40 -8.28 -1.91
CA ASN A 234 13.66 -8.90 -2.29
C ASN A 234 13.69 -10.37 -1.83
N ALA A 235 14.54 -11.17 -2.47
CA ALA A 235 14.76 -12.55 -2.06
C ALA A 235 15.42 -12.62 -0.66
N SER A 236 15.09 -13.65 0.10
CA SER A 236 15.86 -14.06 1.27
C SER A 236 17.31 -14.35 0.93
N GLU A 237 18.15 -14.61 1.93
CA GLU A 237 19.44 -15.25 1.68
C GLU A 237 19.23 -16.60 0.99
N ILE A 238 20.15 -16.96 0.08
CA ILE A 238 20.09 -18.22 -0.66
C ILE A 238 20.57 -19.34 0.25
N ALA A 239 19.78 -20.41 0.35
CA ALA A 239 20.14 -21.62 1.05
C ALA A 239 20.42 -22.75 0.05
N GLY A 240 21.67 -23.26 0.06
CA GLY A 240 22.10 -24.34 -0.82
C GLY A 240 22.06 -25.71 -0.14
N ILE A 241 21.75 -26.75 -0.92
CA ILE A 241 21.81 -28.14 -0.47
C ILE A 241 22.35 -29.05 -1.58
N GLU A 242 23.18 -30.04 -1.16
CA GLU A 242 23.67 -31.10 -2.04
C GLU A 242 22.92 -32.40 -1.72
N LEU A 243 22.21 -32.91 -2.70
CA LEU A 243 21.56 -34.23 -2.63
C LEU A 243 22.44 -35.24 -3.31
N SER A 244 22.87 -36.26 -2.57
CA SER A 244 23.76 -37.32 -3.05
C SER A 244 23.23 -38.70 -2.67
N VAL A 245 23.44 -39.66 -3.55
CA VAL A 245 23.15 -41.06 -3.23
C VAL A 245 24.12 -41.52 -2.12
N GLU A 246 23.60 -42.04 -1.01
CA GLU A 246 24.44 -42.73 -0.05
C GLU A 246 25.15 -43.88 -0.76
N GLN A 247 26.45 -43.76 -0.98
CA GLN A 247 27.24 -44.87 -1.49
C GLN A 247 27.26 -45.95 -0.41
N GLU A 248 26.54 -47.05 -0.63
CA GLU A 248 26.79 -48.27 0.14
C GLU A 248 28.30 -48.56 0.05
N ILE A 249 28.94 -48.55 1.18
CA ILE A 249 30.34 -48.95 1.28
C ILE A 249 30.40 -50.46 1.01
N ILE A 250 30.46 -50.81 -0.28
CA ILE A 250 30.68 -52.20 -0.65
C ILE A 250 32.06 -52.54 -0.13
N PRO A 251 32.18 -53.54 0.77
CA PRO A 251 33.48 -53.94 1.30
C PRO A 251 34.40 -54.35 0.16
N LYS A 252 35.52 -53.65 0.01
CA LYS A 252 36.49 -53.89 -1.08
C LYS A 252 37.26 -55.20 -0.93
N GLU A 253 37.12 -55.89 0.18
CA GLU A 253 37.75 -57.17 0.44
C GLU A 253 36.80 -58.18 1.09
N PHE A 254 36.59 -59.29 0.40
CA PHE A 254 35.95 -60.46 0.98
C PHE A 254 37.02 -61.33 1.65
N ALA A 255 37.12 -61.38 2.99
CA ALA A 255 37.98 -62.30 3.72
C ALA A 255 37.18 -63.56 4.11
N LEU A 256 37.40 -64.63 3.43
CA LEU A 256 36.93 -65.95 3.85
C LEU A 256 37.89 -66.49 4.93
N HIS A 257 37.45 -66.45 6.18
CA HIS A 257 38.16 -67.15 7.25
C HIS A 257 37.79 -68.63 7.20
N GLN A 258 38.84 -69.42 7.00
CA GLN A 258 38.72 -70.89 6.98
C GLN A 258 38.40 -71.37 8.40
N ASN A 259 37.24 -72.07 8.57
CA ASN A 259 36.96 -72.76 9.80
C ASN A 259 37.93 -73.94 9.95
N TYR A 260 38.71 -73.89 10.97
CA TYR A 260 39.48 -75.08 11.41
C TYR A 260 38.52 -76.02 12.17
N PRO A 261 38.45 -77.30 11.77
CA PRO A 261 37.73 -78.27 12.59
C PRO A 261 38.63 -78.60 13.77
N ASN A 262 38.07 -78.75 14.99
CA ASN A 262 38.72 -79.33 16.16
C ASN A 262 38.91 -80.81 15.93
#